data_5f6cd7f66a8f9d24680b342a12a73c67
#
_entry.id   5f6cd7f66a8f9d24680b342a12a73c67
#
_cell.length_a   1.000
_cell.length_b   1.000
_cell.length_c   1.000
_cell.angle_alpha   90.00
_cell.angle_beta   90.00
_cell.angle_gamma   90.00
#
_symmetry.space_group_name_H-M   'P 1'
#
loop_
_entity.id
_entity.type
_entity.pdbx_description
1 polymer ?
#
loop_
_entity_poly.entity_id
_entity_poly.type
_entity_poly.pdbx_seq_one_letter_code
_entity_poly.pdbx_strand_id
1 'polypeptide(L)'
;MMLLNLDWFMQTLLDRKDRMSMANALEVRVPFCDYRIAEYLYNVPWEMKEYKGYEKGLLRAAMQDYLPEKVLWRKKSPYPKTHNPNYLQAVRAMLAAILQDPKAPLFQLVKREAIEQLLLQPSGVQWYGQLMAYPQTIAYFVQMNAWLQAYDVKIVE
;
A
#
# COMPACT_ATOMS: atom_id res chain seq x y z
N MET A 1 13.18 13.81 1.39
CA MET A 1 12.37 12.86 0.59
C MET A 1 13.06 11.52 0.36
N MET A 2 14.30 11.46 -0.18
CA MET A 2 14.96 10.17 -0.43
C MET A 2 15.14 9.34 0.85
N LEU A 3 15.62 9.94 1.94
CA LEU A 3 15.80 9.25 3.22
C LEU A 3 14.48 8.62 3.72
N LEU A 4 13.38 9.36 3.68
CA LEU A 4 12.07 8.83 4.06
C LEU A 4 11.60 7.67 3.17
N ASN A 5 11.97 7.70 1.89
CA ASN A 5 11.68 6.57 0.99
C ASN A 5 12.52 5.34 1.32
N LEU A 6 13.77 5.51 1.72
CA LEU A 6 14.66 4.40 2.09
C LEU A 6 14.30 3.83 3.47
N ASP A 7 14.18 4.70 4.47
CA ASP A 7 14.06 4.28 5.87
C ASP A 7 12.64 3.85 6.26
N TRP A 8 11.65 4.28 5.53
CA TRP A 8 10.26 4.01 5.87
C TRP A 8 9.47 3.30 4.78
N PHE A 9 9.34 3.94 3.62
CA PHE A 9 8.46 3.43 2.58
C PHE A 9 9.00 2.13 1.97
N MET A 10 10.29 2.07 1.67
CA MET A 10 10.90 0.89 1.05
C MET A 10 10.94 -0.29 2.01
N GLN A 11 11.29 -0.06 3.27
CA GLN A 11 11.28 -1.11 4.30
C GLN A 11 9.89 -1.72 4.48
N THR A 12 8.85 -0.90 4.58
CA THR A 12 7.46 -1.36 4.69
C THR A 12 7.04 -2.20 3.48
N LEU A 13 7.42 -1.78 2.28
CA LEU A 13 7.11 -2.53 1.06
C LEU A 13 7.84 -3.86 0.99
N LEU A 14 9.12 -3.89 1.38
CA LEU A 14 9.94 -5.09 1.39
C LEU A 14 9.43 -6.11 2.41
N ASP A 15 9.18 -5.67 3.65
CA ASP A 15 8.65 -6.52 4.71
C ASP A 15 7.31 -7.14 4.34
N ARG A 16 6.38 -6.32 3.84
CA ARG A 16 5.09 -6.81 3.36
C ARG A 16 5.25 -7.86 2.25
N LYS A 17 6.12 -7.58 1.28
CA LYS A 17 6.33 -8.47 0.15
C LYS A 17 6.98 -9.78 0.57
N ASP A 18 7.98 -9.72 1.42
CA ASP A 18 8.68 -10.88 1.96
C ASP A 18 7.71 -11.78 2.73
N ARG A 19 7.02 -11.26 3.72
CA ARG A 19 6.07 -12.02 4.54
C ARG A 19 4.96 -12.68 3.72
N MET A 20 4.35 -11.95 2.80
CA MET A 20 3.25 -12.47 2.00
C MET A 20 3.70 -13.54 0.99
N SER A 21 4.86 -13.37 0.37
CA SER A 21 5.39 -14.33 -0.59
C SER A 21 5.98 -15.56 0.10
N MET A 22 6.74 -15.39 1.18
CA MET A 22 7.30 -16.50 1.94
C MET A 22 6.23 -17.35 2.63
N ALA A 23 5.11 -16.76 3.05
CA ALA A 23 3.96 -17.52 3.53
C ALA A 23 3.39 -18.49 2.47
N ASN A 24 3.68 -18.24 1.19
CA ASN A 24 3.33 -19.11 0.06
C ASN A 24 4.54 -19.84 -0.55
N ALA A 25 5.64 -19.95 0.19
CA ALA A 25 6.89 -20.57 -0.23
C ALA A 25 7.49 -19.96 -1.52
N LEU A 26 7.26 -18.67 -1.77
CA LEU A 26 7.77 -17.96 -2.92
C LEU A 26 8.79 -16.90 -2.48
N GLU A 27 10.07 -17.10 -2.83
CA GLU A 27 11.12 -16.11 -2.63
C GLU A 27 11.00 -15.00 -3.67
N VAL A 28 10.88 -13.74 -3.23
CA VAL A 28 10.87 -12.56 -4.09
C VAL A 28 12.15 -11.77 -3.89
N ARG A 29 12.88 -11.55 -4.98
CA ARG A 29 14.09 -10.73 -5.01
C ARG A 29 13.79 -9.37 -5.66
N VAL A 30 14.42 -8.32 -5.14
CA VAL A 30 14.20 -6.92 -5.55
C VAL A 30 15.52 -6.25 -5.90
N PRO A 31 16.07 -6.48 -7.10
CA PRO A 31 17.41 -6.01 -7.49
C PRO A 31 17.62 -4.51 -7.34
N PHE A 32 16.57 -3.70 -7.52
CA PHE A 32 16.66 -2.23 -7.36
C PHE A 32 16.76 -1.77 -5.89
N CYS A 33 16.60 -2.66 -4.93
CA CYS A 33 16.85 -2.39 -3.51
C CYS A 33 18.26 -2.81 -3.05
N ASP A 34 19.16 -3.11 -3.98
CA ASP A 34 20.57 -3.34 -3.68
C ASP A 34 21.17 -2.08 -3.05
N TYR A 35 21.80 -2.24 -1.89
CA TYR A 35 22.36 -1.11 -1.12
C TYR A 35 23.40 -0.33 -1.93
N ARG A 36 24.16 -0.97 -2.82
CA ARG A 36 25.15 -0.32 -3.68
C ARG A 36 24.51 0.65 -4.67
N ILE A 37 23.33 0.30 -5.18
CA ILE A 37 22.53 1.20 -6.04
C ILE A 37 21.99 2.36 -5.20
N ALA A 38 21.53 2.09 -3.98
CA ALA A 38 21.02 3.13 -3.08
C ALA A 38 22.13 4.14 -2.70
N GLU A 39 23.31 3.66 -2.31
CA GLU A 39 24.47 4.49 -2.01
C GLU A 39 24.91 5.35 -3.20
N TYR A 40 25.02 4.75 -4.37
CA TYR A 40 25.37 5.46 -5.60
C TYR A 40 24.35 6.55 -5.92
N LEU A 41 23.06 6.20 -5.95
CA LEU A 41 21.99 7.13 -6.31
C LEU A 41 21.75 8.20 -5.24
N TYR A 42 22.13 7.96 -3.98
CA TYR A 42 21.94 8.96 -2.92
C TYR A 42 22.65 10.27 -3.24
N ASN A 43 23.87 10.17 -3.76
CA ASN A 43 24.72 11.30 -4.08
C ASN A 43 24.52 11.88 -5.50
N VAL A 44 23.72 11.22 -6.34
CA VAL A 44 23.43 11.75 -7.71
C VAL A 44 22.49 12.94 -7.61
N PRO A 45 22.77 14.08 -8.24
CA PRO A 45 21.89 15.24 -8.28
C PRO A 45 20.51 14.92 -8.86
N TRP A 46 19.50 15.66 -8.43
CA TRP A 46 18.13 15.41 -8.84
C TRP A 46 17.92 15.58 -10.34
N GLU A 47 18.56 16.60 -10.92
CA GLU A 47 18.51 16.91 -12.36
C GLU A 47 19.00 15.74 -13.22
N MET A 48 19.95 14.96 -12.71
CA MET A 48 20.42 13.74 -13.38
C MET A 48 19.43 12.58 -13.20
N LYS A 49 18.80 12.46 -12.04
CA LYS A 49 17.77 11.41 -11.79
C LYS A 49 16.55 11.61 -12.67
N GLU A 50 16.15 12.87 -12.87
CA GLU A 50 15.05 13.30 -13.75
C GLU A 50 15.55 13.77 -15.12
N TYR A 51 16.55 13.08 -15.66
CA TYR A 51 17.20 13.47 -16.90
C TYR A 51 16.19 13.74 -18.01
N LYS A 52 16.30 14.89 -18.65
CA LYS A 52 15.39 15.42 -19.68
C LYS A 52 13.92 15.56 -19.20
N GLY A 53 13.69 15.72 -17.91
CA GLY A 53 12.35 15.87 -17.33
C GLY A 53 11.52 14.59 -17.31
N TYR A 54 12.15 13.43 -17.49
CA TYR A 54 11.45 12.14 -17.46
C TYR A 54 11.57 11.46 -16.11
N GLU A 55 10.47 10.86 -15.64
CA GLU A 55 10.51 9.92 -14.52
C GLU A 55 11.55 8.82 -14.78
N LYS A 56 12.45 8.60 -13.82
CA LYS A 56 13.55 7.62 -13.94
C LYS A 56 14.49 7.91 -15.12
N GLY A 57 14.69 9.19 -15.46
CA GLY A 57 15.43 9.60 -16.64
C GLY A 57 16.82 9.00 -16.74
N LEU A 58 17.58 8.98 -15.63
CA LEU A 58 18.90 8.35 -15.57
C LEU A 58 18.86 6.85 -15.92
N LEU A 59 17.92 6.12 -15.35
CA LEU A 59 17.76 4.69 -15.64
C LEU A 59 17.38 4.46 -17.11
N ARG A 60 16.49 5.29 -17.66
CA ARG A 60 16.10 5.20 -19.07
C ARG A 60 17.29 5.46 -19.98
N ALA A 61 18.10 6.47 -19.68
CA ALA A 61 19.32 6.76 -20.44
C ALA A 61 20.32 5.60 -20.38
N ALA A 62 20.54 5.02 -19.19
CA ALA A 62 21.43 3.88 -19.02
C ALA A 62 20.96 2.60 -19.73
N MET A 63 19.66 2.46 -19.95
CA MET A 63 19.04 1.28 -20.57
C MET A 63 18.73 1.44 -22.06
N GLN A 64 19.14 2.54 -22.67
CA GLN A 64 18.78 2.88 -24.05
C GLN A 64 19.26 1.80 -25.06
N ASP A 65 20.43 1.24 -24.84
CA ASP A 65 21.00 0.22 -25.74
C ASP A 65 20.55 -1.22 -25.41
N TYR A 66 19.82 -1.40 -24.31
CA TYR A 66 19.43 -2.72 -23.82
C TYR A 66 17.92 -3.00 -23.93
N LEU A 67 17.09 -1.97 -24.02
CA LEU A 67 15.65 -2.12 -24.03
C LEU A 67 15.03 -1.58 -25.31
N PRO A 68 14.01 -2.28 -25.86
CA PRO A 68 13.22 -1.72 -26.95
C PRO A 68 12.60 -0.38 -26.58
N GLU A 69 12.54 0.56 -27.50
CA GLU A 69 12.05 1.93 -27.28
C GLU A 69 10.66 1.97 -26.63
N LYS A 70 9.75 1.11 -27.07
CA LYS A 70 8.40 0.98 -26.52
C LYS A 70 8.36 0.60 -25.03
N VAL A 71 9.35 -0.15 -24.57
CA VAL A 71 9.51 -0.52 -23.15
C VAL A 71 10.21 0.59 -22.40
N LEU A 72 11.27 1.14 -22.98
CA LEU A 72 12.10 2.19 -22.39
C LEU A 72 11.27 3.43 -22.02
N TRP A 73 10.38 3.87 -22.90
CA TRP A 73 9.57 5.09 -22.72
C TRP A 73 8.17 4.84 -22.21
N ARG A 74 7.86 3.62 -21.81
CA ARG A 74 6.55 3.29 -21.25
C ARG A 74 6.25 4.14 -20.02
N LYS A 75 5.10 4.79 -20.01
CA LYS A 75 4.58 5.48 -18.82
C LYS A 75 4.15 4.47 -17.78
N LYS A 76 4.36 4.83 -16.49
CA LYS A 76 3.87 4.03 -15.37
C LYS A 76 2.34 3.93 -15.43
N SER A 77 1.82 2.72 -15.45
CA SER A 77 0.40 2.46 -15.22
C SER A 77 0.20 2.01 -13.76
N PRO A 78 -0.84 2.52 -13.08
CA PRO A 78 -1.17 2.02 -11.74
C PRO A 78 -1.57 0.54 -11.81
N TYR A 79 -1.41 -0.17 -10.69
CA TYR A 79 -2.00 -1.49 -10.56
C TYR A 79 -3.52 -1.40 -10.70
N PRO A 80 -4.17 -2.42 -11.31
CA PRO A 80 -5.63 -2.44 -11.42
C PRO A 80 -6.23 -2.36 -10.02
N LYS A 81 -7.18 -1.43 -9.85
CA LYS A 81 -8.01 -1.40 -8.63
C LYS A 81 -9.12 -2.44 -8.78
N THR A 82 -9.55 -3.01 -7.65
CA THR A 82 -10.72 -3.87 -7.64
C THR A 82 -11.96 -3.03 -7.91
N HIS A 83 -12.54 -3.21 -9.10
CA HIS A 83 -13.79 -2.57 -9.51
C HIS A 83 -15.01 -3.51 -9.39
N ASN A 84 -14.81 -4.69 -8.81
CA ASN A 84 -15.89 -5.65 -8.64
C ASN A 84 -16.92 -5.13 -7.62
N PRO A 85 -18.17 -4.89 -7.99
CA PRO A 85 -19.20 -4.40 -7.07
C PRO A 85 -19.47 -5.36 -5.91
N ASN A 86 -19.27 -6.66 -6.11
CA ASN A 86 -19.41 -7.66 -5.07
C ASN A 86 -18.39 -7.50 -3.94
N TYR A 87 -17.21 -6.91 -4.24
CA TYR A 87 -16.20 -6.64 -3.22
C TYR A 87 -16.72 -5.66 -2.15
N LEU A 88 -17.31 -4.55 -2.56
CA LEU A 88 -17.90 -3.58 -1.62
C LEU A 88 -18.99 -4.24 -0.78
N GLN A 89 -19.86 -5.02 -1.39
CA GLN A 89 -20.95 -5.71 -0.70
C GLN A 89 -20.39 -6.70 0.35
N ALA A 90 -19.37 -7.48 -0.01
CA ALA A 90 -18.73 -8.43 0.89
C ALA A 90 -18.07 -7.75 2.09
N VAL A 91 -17.24 -6.72 1.88
CA VAL A 91 -16.55 -6.03 2.99
C VAL A 91 -17.53 -5.25 3.88
N ARG A 92 -18.63 -4.71 3.31
CA ARG A 92 -19.72 -4.10 4.10
C ARG A 92 -20.40 -5.12 5.00
N ALA A 93 -20.72 -6.29 4.48
CA ALA A 93 -21.32 -7.38 5.28
C ALA A 93 -20.40 -7.81 6.43
N MET A 94 -19.09 -7.94 6.16
CA MET A 94 -18.09 -8.24 7.20
C MET A 94 -18.03 -7.16 8.29
N LEU A 95 -17.97 -5.88 7.92
CA LEU A 95 -17.93 -4.79 8.90
C LEU A 95 -19.24 -4.66 9.67
N ALA A 96 -20.37 -4.89 9.03
CA ALA A 96 -21.67 -4.93 9.71
C ALA A 96 -21.76 -6.08 10.73
N ALA A 97 -21.20 -7.25 10.43
CA ALA A 97 -21.09 -8.36 11.39
C ALA A 97 -20.22 -7.99 12.60
N ILE A 98 -19.07 -7.33 12.37
CA ILE A 98 -18.20 -6.82 13.45
C ILE A 98 -18.97 -5.80 14.32
N LEU A 99 -19.79 -4.93 13.71
CA LEU A 99 -20.60 -3.96 14.42
C LEU A 99 -21.65 -4.62 15.34
N GLN A 100 -22.14 -5.80 15.02
CA GLN A 100 -23.08 -6.56 15.86
C GLN A 100 -22.39 -7.27 17.04
N ASP A 101 -21.08 -7.46 16.99
CA ASP A 101 -20.33 -8.07 18.08
C ASP A 101 -19.94 -7.03 19.14
N PRO A 102 -20.53 -7.09 20.38
CA PRO A 102 -20.18 -6.17 21.44
C PRO A 102 -18.75 -6.33 21.97
N LYS A 103 -18.11 -7.46 21.69
CA LYS A 103 -16.74 -7.80 22.12
C LYS A 103 -15.69 -7.62 21.04
N ALA A 104 -16.07 -7.09 19.87
CA ALA A 104 -15.14 -6.90 18.77
C ALA A 104 -13.98 -5.96 19.19
N PRO A 105 -12.72 -6.41 19.09
CA PRO A 105 -11.58 -5.65 19.59
C PRO A 105 -11.33 -4.34 18.83
N LEU A 106 -11.88 -4.20 17.63
CA LEU A 106 -11.83 -2.96 16.86
C LEU A 106 -12.31 -1.74 17.68
N PHE A 107 -13.30 -1.94 18.55
CA PHE A 107 -13.89 -0.85 19.34
C PHE A 107 -13.04 -0.41 20.54
N GLN A 108 -11.86 -1.00 20.73
CA GLN A 108 -10.82 -0.44 21.59
C GLN A 108 -10.13 0.78 20.93
N LEU A 109 -10.15 0.89 19.60
CA LEU A 109 -9.46 1.93 18.82
C LEU A 109 -10.42 2.91 18.16
N VAL A 110 -11.61 2.46 17.80
CA VAL A 110 -12.56 3.20 16.96
C VAL A 110 -13.92 3.26 17.65
N LYS A 111 -14.51 4.44 17.66
CA LYS A 111 -15.87 4.60 18.19
C LYS A 111 -16.89 3.88 17.30
N ARG A 112 -17.81 3.17 17.93
CA ARG A 112 -18.87 2.40 17.25
C ARG A 112 -19.72 3.28 16.34
N GLU A 113 -20.08 4.46 16.82
CA GLU A 113 -20.89 5.43 16.08
C GLU A 113 -20.21 5.90 14.78
N ALA A 114 -18.88 5.98 14.76
CA ALA A 114 -18.13 6.35 13.57
C ALA A 114 -18.22 5.25 12.48
N ILE A 115 -18.22 3.99 12.89
CA ILE A 115 -18.40 2.86 11.95
C ILE A 115 -19.84 2.81 11.45
N GLU A 116 -20.84 3.07 12.31
CA GLU A 116 -22.25 3.17 11.90
C GLU A 116 -22.43 4.26 10.85
N GLN A 117 -21.89 5.46 11.11
CA GLN A 117 -21.95 6.58 10.16
C GLN A 117 -21.25 6.25 8.85
N LEU A 118 -20.10 5.59 8.90
CA LEU A 118 -19.37 5.15 7.70
C LEU A 118 -20.21 4.19 6.84
N LEU A 119 -20.96 3.28 7.47
CA LEU A 119 -21.83 2.35 6.76
C LEU A 119 -23.10 3.00 6.22
N LEU A 120 -23.64 4.03 6.89
CA LEU A 120 -24.84 4.75 6.47
C LEU A 120 -24.56 5.76 5.35
N GLN A 121 -23.46 6.47 5.44
CA GLN A 121 -23.11 7.54 4.51
C GLN A 121 -21.75 7.26 3.84
N PRO A 122 -21.74 6.63 2.66
CA PRO A 122 -20.52 6.44 1.91
C PRO A 122 -19.85 7.79 1.65
N SER A 123 -18.67 8.00 2.23
CA SER A 123 -17.89 9.19 1.96
C SER A 123 -17.38 9.16 0.52
N GLY A 124 -17.72 10.18 -0.27
CA GLY A 124 -17.12 10.42 -1.58
C GLY A 124 -15.69 10.95 -1.50
N VAL A 125 -15.27 11.42 -0.33
CA VAL A 125 -13.92 11.92 -0.09
C VAL A 125 -12.99 10.74 0.15
N GLN A 126 -11.96 10.63 -0.69
CA GLN A 126 -10.93 9.61 -0.50
C GLN A 126 -10.03 10.02 0.67
N TRP A 127 -9.94 9.12 1.64
CA TRP A 127 -9.01 9.26 2.73
C TRP A 127 -7.63 8.77 2.29
N TYR A 128 -6.57 9.49 2.64
CA TYR A 128 -5.20 9.17 2.26
C TYR A 128 -4.99 9.07 0.72
N GLY A 129 -5.29 10.16 0.02
CA GLY A 129 -5.08 10.28 -1.44
C GLY A 129 -5.89 9.27 -2.24
N GLN A 130 -5.30 8.76 -3.32
CA GLN A 130 -6.00 7.84 -4.23
C GLN A 130 -6.13 6.39 -3.71
N LEU A 131 -5.48 6.06 -2.60
CA LEU A 131 -5.31 4.69 -2.14
C LEU A 131 -6.48 4.18 -1.30
N MET A 132 -7.12 5.06 -0.54
CA MET A 132 -8.18 4.71 0.42
C MET A 132 -9.54 5.21 -0.06
N ALA A 133 -10.07 4.59 -1.10
CA ALA A 133 -11.47 4.76 -1.46
C ALA A 133 -12.38 4.04 -0.45
N TYR A 134 -13.68 4.35 -0.48
CA TYR A 134 -14.65 3.81 0.46
C TYR A 134 -14.58 2.29 0.69
N PRO A 135 -14.50 1.42 -0.34
CA PRO A 135 -14.37 -0.02 -0.12
C PRO A 135 -13.09 -0.42 0.62
N GLN A 136 -11.97 0.26 0.31
CA GLN A 136 -10.69 0.01 0.95
C GLN A 136 -10.68 0.46 2.41
N THR A 137 -11.35 1.57 2.73
CA THR A 137 -11.51 2.04 4.11
C THR A 137 -12.27 1.01 4.94
N ILE A 138 -13.37 0.48 4.41
CA ILE A 138 -14.14 -0.59 5.08
C ILE A 138 -13.27 -1.82 5.30
N ALA A 139 -12.59 -2.28 4.24
CA ALA A 139 -11.72 -3.44 4.31
C ALA A 139 -10.60 -3.26 5.33
N TYR A 140 -10.08 -2.05 5.48
CA TYR A 140 -9.05 -1.73 6.46
C TYR A 140 -9.55 -1.96 7.90
N PHE A 141 -10.74 -1.52 8.25
CA PHE A 141 -11.32 -1.80 9.58
C PHE A 141 -11.57 -3.29 9.81
N VAL A 142 -12.02 -4.02 8.78
CA VAL A 142 -12.15 -5.48 8.86
C VAL A 142 -10.79 -6.15 9.13
N GLN A 143 -9.74 -5.72 8.44
CA GLN A 143 -8.37 -6.22 8.64
C GLN A 143 -7.83 -5.88 10.03
N MET A 144 -8.07 -4.66 10.52
CA MET A 144 -7.69 -4.26 11.90
C MET A 144 -8.34 -5.17 12.93
N ASN A 145 -9.65 -5.41 12.82
CA ASN A 145 -10.35 -6.30 13.73
C ASN A 145 -9.78 -7.72 13.70
N ALA A 146 -9.58 -8.27 12.51
CA ALA A 146 -9.02 -9.61 12.34
C ALA A 146 -7.60 -9.71 12.93
N TRP A 147 -6.77 -8.68 12.75
CA TRP A 147 -5.44 -8.63 13.30
C TRP A 147 -5.45 -8.56 14.84
N LEU A 148 -6.27 -7.69 15.42
CA LEU A 148 -6.41 -7.57 16.87
C LEU A 148 -6.86 -8.89 17.50
N GLN A 149 -7.78 -9.62 16.85
CA GLN A 149 -8.22 -10.94 17.29
C GLN A 149 -7.11 -12.01 17.18
N ALA A 150 -6.44 -12.05 16.03
CA ALA A 150 -5.44 -13.09 15.74
C ALA A 150 -4.23 -13.02 16.68
N TYR A 151 -3.87 -11.83 17.14
CA TYR A 151 -2.70 -11.60 18.00
C TYR A 151 -3.06 -11.29 19.46
N ASP A 152 -4.35 -11.36 19.85
CA ASP A 152 -4.83 -11.01 21.20
C ASP A 152 -4.26 -9.68 21.71
N VAL A 153 -4.27 -8.66 20.84
CA VAL A 153 -3.67 -7.36 21.14
C VAL A 153 -4.54 -6.62 22.15
N LYS A 154 -3.92 -6.22 23.25
CA LYS A 154 -4.54 -5.37 24.27
C LYS A 154 -3.94 -3.99 24.20
N ILE A 155 -4.80 -2.98 24.19
CA ILE A 155 -4.38 -1.59 24.24
C ILE A 155 -4.31 -1.20 25.72
N VAL A 156 -3.14 -0.76 26.13
CA VAL A 156 -2.87 -0.26 27.47
C VAL A 156 -2.86 1.27 27.39
N GLU A 157 -3.69 1.92 28.22
CA GLU A 157 -3.72 3.38 28.36
C GLU A 157 -2.50 3.90 29.13
#